data_7ac9ed4ac2c4bb728a7ceb81b89fb270
#
_entry.id   7ac9ed4ac2c4bb728a7ceb81b89fb270
#
_cell.length_a   1.000
_cell.length_b   1.000
_cell.length_c   1.000
_cell.angle_alpha   90.00
_cell.angle_beta   90.00
_cell.angle_gamma   90.00
#
_symmetry.space_group_name_H-M   'P 1'
#
loop_
_entity.id
_entity.type
_entity.pdbx_description
1 polymer ?
#
loop_
_entity_poly.entity_id
_entity_poly.type
_entity_poly.pdbx_seq_one_letter_code
_entity_poly.pdbx_strand_id
1 'polypeptide(L)'
;IGAGSSYTPELIDGLIARSSQLPISEVRLVDIDEGWHKAEIILSLTRRMFEHAGLPVKVILTQDRKEALTDVDFVCSQFRVGCLDARIRDERISLKHGMLGQETNGLGGFAKAQRSIPATLDICRDIEKYSPDAWLLNFTNPSGIVTEAVLRHTKVKVVGLCNVPVLMQKGIAQVLNAEEKDVFVQVAGLNHFIFARQVNYQGKDQMDFVLEEFLDDNQ
;
A
#
# COMPACT_ATOMS: atom_id res chain seq x y z
N ILE A 1 7.72 -1.74 -7.34
CA ILE A 1 8.33 -0.45 -7.70
C ILE A 1 8.37 0.45 -6.47
N GLY A 2 9.53 1.12 -6.22
CA GLY A 2 9.85 1.80 -4.96
C GLY A 2 10.47 0.83 -3.97
N ALA A 3 11.44 0.04 -4.42
CA ALA A 3 12.03 -1.06 -3.69
C ALA A 3 12.74 -0.64 -2.39
N GLY A 4 13.31 0.58 -2.36
CA GLY A 4 13.92 1.16 -1.16
C GLY A 4 12.93 1.59 -0.07
N SER A 5 11.65 1.27 -0.22
CA SER A 5 10.63 1.51 0.80
C SER A 5 10.84 0.63 2.04
N SER A 6 10.64 1.19 3.23
CA SER A 6 10.65 0.44 4.49
C SER A 6 9.53 -0.60 4.61
N TYR A 7 8.51 -0.54 3.75
CA TYR A 7 7.45 -1.55 3.67
C TYR A 7 7.82 -2.78 2.83
N THR A 8 8.90 -2.73 2.05
CA THR A 8 9.29 -3.89 1.22
C THR A 8 9.54 -5.14 2.05
N PRO A 9 10.23 -5.13 3.21
CA PRO A 9 10.40 -6.31 4.04
C PRO A 9 9.08 -6.91 4.53
N GLU A 10 8.09 -6.09 4.91
CA GLU A 10 6.77 -6.56 5.33
C GLU A 10 6.01 -7.26 4.17
N LEU A 11 6.12 -6.71 2.96
CA LEU A 11 5.57 -7.36 1.76
C LEU A 11 6.21 -8.72 1.52
N ILE A 12 7.54 -8.81 1.63
CA ILE A 12 8.29 -10.06 1.45
C ILE A 12 7.90 -11.09 2.52
N ASP A 13 7.79 -10.68 3.78
CA ASP A 13 7.31 -11.54 4.87
C ASP A 13 5.90 -12.08 4.58
N GLY A 14 5.01 -11.22 4.12
CA GLY A 14 3.66 -11.61 3.69
C GLY A 14 3.63 -12.61 2.54
N LEU A 15 4.55 -12.50 1.56
CA LEU A 15 4.70 -13.46 0.46
C LEU A 15 5.24 -14.81 0.98
N ILE A 16 6.22 -14.79 1.87
CA ILE A 16 6.79 -16.00 2.50
C ILE A 16 5.69 -16.74 3.28
N ALA A 17 4.94 -16.03 4.12
CA ALA A 17 3.87 -16.61 4.94
C ALA A 17 2.76 -17.27 4.09
N ARG A 18 2.60 -16.87 2.84
CA ARG A 18 1.58 -17.37 1.92
C ARG A 18 2.12 -18.18 0.75
N SER A 19 3.38 -18.59 0.81
CA SER A 19 4.07 -19.28 -0.29
C SER A 19 3.38 -20.58 -0.76
N SER A 20 2.65 -21.26 0.14
CA SER A 20 1.86 -22.44 -0.21
C SER A 20 0.59 -22.12 -1.03
N GLN A 21 0.05 -20.89 -0.90
CA GLN A 21 -1.14 -20.44 -1.60
C GLN A 21 -0.78 -19.63 -2.85
N LEU A 22 0.30 -18.88 -2.78
CA LEU A 22 0.82 -18.03 -3.85
C LEU A 22 2.30 -18.34 -4.06
N PRO A 23 2.64 -19.36 -4.84
CA PRO A 23 4.03 -19.72 -5.11
C PRO A 23 4.68 -18.65 -6.00
N ILE A 24 5.66 -17.93 -5.45
CA ILE A 24 6.43 -16.91 -6.16
C ILE A 24 7.74 -17.54 -6.65
N SER A 25 8.07 -17.37 -7.93
CA SER A 25 9.32 -17.82 -8.52
C SER A 25 10.37 -16.71 -8.66
N GLU A 26 9.94 -15.48 -8.87
CA GLU A 26 10.84 -14.34 -9.08
C GLU A 26 10.26 -13.06 -8.48
N VAL A 27 11.13 -12.24 -7.87
CA VAL A 27 10.83 -10.89 -7.39
C VAL A 27 11.81 -9.92 -8.04
N ARG A 28 11.28 -8.91 -8.74
CA ARG A 28 12.05 -7.84 -9.36
C ARG A 28 11.85 -6.55 -8.57
N LEU A 29 12.90 -6.13 -7.90
CA LEU A 29 12.96 -4.88 -7.14
C LEU A 29 13.35 -3.75 -8.08
N VAL A 30 12.55 -2.68 -8.11
CA VAL A 30 12.78 -1.54 -9.01
C VAL A 30 12.84 -0.26 -8.19
N ASP A 31 13.90 0.51 -8.38
CA ASP A 31 14.00 1.85 -7.82
C ASP A 31 14.77 2.78 -8.78
N ILE A 32 14.77 4.07 -8.46
CA ILE A 32 15.48 5.12 -9.18
C ILE A 32 16.79 5.45 -8.44
N ASP A 33 17.63 6.31 -9.01
CA ASP A 33 18.93 6.68 -8.43
C ASP A 33 18.83 7.15 -7.00
N GLU A 34 17.81 7.97 -6.67
CA GLU A 34 17.62 8.52 -5.34
C GLU A 34 17.27 7.46 -4.29
N GLY A 35 16.67 6.36 -4.71
CA GLY A 35 16.30 5.22 -3.85
C GLY A 35 17.32 4.07 -3.86
N TRP A 36 18.29 4.11 -4.77
CA TRP A 36 19.15 2.96 -5.10
C TRP A 36 19.90 2.38 -3.92
N HIS A 37 20.57 3.22 -3.15
CA HIS A 37 21.32 2.75 -1.96
C HIS A 37 20.43 1.98 -0.97
N LYS A 38 19.21 2.47 -0.72
CA LYS A 38 18.25 1.75 0.12
C LYS A 38 17.78 0.44 -0.54
N ALA A 39 17.56 0.47 -1.85
CA ALA A 39 17.14 -0.70 -2.60
C ALA A 39 18.18 -1.83 -2.57
N GLU A 40 19.49 -1.52 -2.57
CA GLU A 40 20.57 -2.50 -2.38
C GLU A 40 20.53 -3.17 -1.00
N ILE A 41 20.25 -2.40 0.05
CA ILE A 41 20.06 -2.95 1.41
C ILE A 41 18.85 -3.89 1.43
N ILE A 42 17.74 -3.45 0.84
CA ILE A 42 16.52 -4.25 0.73
C ILE A 42 16.74 -5.50 -0.11
N LEU A 43 17.47 -5.44 -1.20
CA LEU A 43 17.85 -6.62 -2.01
C LEU A 43 18.55 -7.68 -1.14
N SER A 44 19.56 -7.25 -0.38
CA SER A 44 20.34 -8.15 0.49
C SER A 44 19.46 -8.77 1.58
N LEU A 45 18.56 -7.97 2.16
CA LEU A 45 17.60 -8.45 3.16
C LEU A 45 16.60 -9.43 2.55
N THR A 46 15.99 -9.09 1.40
CA THR A 46 15.01 -9.94 0.70
C THR A 46 15.58 -11.30 0.36
N ARG A 47 16.82 -11.36 -0.14
CA ARG A 47 17.49 -12.64 -0.44
C ARG A 47 17.65 -13.50 0.81
N ARG A 48 18.12 -12.92 1.91
CA ARG A 48 18.26 -13.63 3.19
C ARG A 48 16.92 -14.13 3.74
N MET A 49 15.84 -13.33 3.59
CA MET A 49 14.50 -13.72 4.03
C MET A 49 14.00 -14.97 3.28
N PHE A 50 14.11 -15.00 1.96
CA PHE A 50 13.73 -16.17 1.16
C PHE A 50 14.63 -17.39 1.42
N GLU A 51 15.93 -17.17 1.55
CA GLU A 51 16.89 -18.22 1.91
C GLU A 51 16.57 -18.85 3.27
N HIS A 52 16.31 -17.99 4.28
CA HIS A 52 15.94 -18.46 5.63
C HIS A 52 14.62 -19.25 5.62
N ALA A 53 13.68 -18.87 4.77
CA ALA A 53 12.41 -19.58 4.59
C ALA A 53 12.54 -20.85 3.74
N GLY A 54 13.72 -21.16 3.19
CA GLY A 54 13.94 -22.31 2.30
C GLY A 54 13.23 -22.21 0.95
N LEU A 55 12.91 -20.98 0.49
CA LEU A 55 12.19 -20.74 -0.74
C LEU A 55 13.15 -20.33 -1.88
N PRO A 56 13.18 -21.03 -3.01
CA PRO A 56 14.12 -20.79 -4.11
C PRO A 56 13.63 -19.64 -5.01
N VAL A 57 13.36 -18.47 -4.44
CA VAL A 57 12.88 -17.30 -5.17
C VAL A 57 14.07 -16.51 -5.74
N LYS A 58 14.04 -16.26 -7.05
CA LYS A 58 15.04 -15.41 -7.70
C LYS A 58 14.74 -13.95 -7.39
N VAL A 59 15.73 -13.19 -6.88
CA VAL A 59 15.57 -11.77 -6.56
C VAL A 59 16.54 -10.93 -7.37
N ILE A 60 16.00 -10.01 -8.17
CA ILE A 60 16.73 -9.08 -9.04
C ILE A 60 16.47 -7.65 -8.57
N LEU A 61 17.48 -6.78 -8.64
CA LEU A 61 17.36 -5.33 -8.50
C LEU A 61 17.76 -4.67 -9.82
N THR A 62 16.90 -3.79 -10.33
CA THR A 62 17.13 -3.11 -11.59
C THR A 62 16.53 -1.70 -11.59
N GLN A 63 17.07 -0.81 -12.42
CA GLN A 63 16.47 0.49 -12.74
C GLN A 63 15.68 0.44 -14.06
N ASP A 64 15.90 -0.61 -14.86
CA ASP A 64 15.21 -0.78 -16.14
C ASP A 64 13.81 -1.33 -15.94
N ARG A 65 12.81 -0.43 -16.06
CA ARG A 65 11.39 -0.82 -15.95
C ARG A 65 10.95 -1.79 -17.03
N LYS A 66 11.56 -1.74 -18.22
CA LYS A 66 11.26 -2.71 -19.27
C LYS A 66 11.65 -4.12 -18.85
N GLU A 67 12.90 -4.29 -18.37
CA GLU A 67 13.37 -5.56 -17.83
C GLU A 67 12.47 -6.03 -16.69
N ALA A 68 12.16 -5.12 -15.75
CA ALA A 68 11.40 -5.44 -14.56
C ALA A 68 9.94 -5.81 -14.84
N LEU A 69 9.31 -5.21 -15.86
CA LEU A 69 7.89 -5.37 -16.14
C LEU A 69 7.58 -6.38 -17.25
N THR A 70 8.60 -6.97 -17.90
CA THR A 70 8.36 -7.98 -18.93
C THR A 70 7.91 -9.29 -18.31
N ASP A 71 6.76 -9.82 -18.75
CA ASP A 71 6.19 -11.11 -18.33
C ASP A 71 6.03 -11.25 -16.82
N VAL A 72 5.41 -10.25 -16.17
CA VAL A 72 5.05 -10.29 -14.75
C VAL A 72 3.54 -10.45 -14.55
N ASP A 73 3.15 -11.14 -13.48
CA ASP A 73 1.74 -11.31 -13.09
C ASP A 73 1.24 -10.15 -12.23
N PHE A 74 2.12 -9.61 -11.37
CA PHE A 74 1.78 -8.57 -10.40
C PHE A 74 2.84 -7.47 -10.36
N VAL A 75 2.37 -6.23 -10.25
CA VAL A 75 3.21 -5.06 -10.02
C VAL A 75 2.77 -4.39 -8.73
N CYS A 76 3.63 -4.39 -7.70
CA CYS A 76 3.39 -3.66 -6.46
C CYS A 76 4.01 -2.27 -6.54
N SER A 77 3.24 -1.21 -6.30
CA SER A 77 3.74 0.17 -6.26
C SER A 77 3.68 0.77 -4.86
N GLN A 78 4.80 1.27 -4.35
CA GLN A 78 4.92 1.83 -3.00
C GLN A 78 5.99 2.93 -2.94
N PHE A 79 5.94 3.87 -3.86
CA PHE A 79 6.93 4.94 -3.96
C PHE A 79 6.38 6.30 -3.49
N ARG A 80 7.31 7.23 -3.24
CA ARG A 80 6.98 8.61 -2.88
C ARG A 80 7.84 9.56 -3.71
N VAL A 81 7.21 10.24 -4.67
CA VAL A 81 7.89 11.24 -5.51
C VAL A 81 8.34 12.43 -4.65
N GLY A 82 9.64 12.71 -4.68
CA GLY A 82 10.27 13.76 -3.88
C GLY A 82 10.52 13.42 -2.42
N CYS A 83 10.43 12.12 -2.06
CA CYS A 83 10.76 11.57 -0.73
C CYS A 83 10.06 12.29 0.45
N LEU A 84 10.67 12.30 1.62
CA LEU A 84 10.12 12.93 2.83
C LEU A 84 10.10 14.46 2.75
N ASP A 85 11.04 15.08 2.06
CA ASP A 85 11.09 16.52 1.91
C ASP A 85 9.88 17.08 1.18
N ALA A 86 9.41 16.36 0.14
CA ALA A 86 8.18 16.74 -0.54
C ALA A 86 6.96 16.58 0.38
N ARG A 87 6.87 15.49 1.16
CA ARG A 87 5.81 15.31 2.14
C ARG A 87 5.77 16.43 3.18
N ILE A 88 6.92 16.81 3.74
CA ILE A 88 7.01 17.91 4.70
C ILE A 88 6.48 19.21 4.09
N ARG A 89 6.83 19.51 2.84
CA ARG A 89 6.31 20.70 2.14
C ARG A 89 4.81 20.64 1.95
N ASP A 90 4.26 19.51 1.53
CA ASP A 90 2.83 19.32 1.32
C ASP A 90 2.02 19.53 2.61
N GLU A 91 2.46 18.95 3.71
CA GLU A 91 1.81 19.10 5.02
C GLU A 91 1.90 20.55 5.54
N ARG A 92 3.05 21.21 5.37
CA ARG A 92 3.24 22.62 5.74
C ARG A 92 2.36 23.59 4.94
N ILE A 93 2.02 23.28 3.68
CA ILE A 93 1.07 24.07 2.91
C ILE A 93 -0.27 24.09 3.62
N SER A 94 -0.80 22.95 4.03
CA SER A 94 -2.07 22.83 4.75
C SER A 94 -2.07 23.64 6.04
N LEU A 95 -1.02 23.51 6.83
CA LEU A 95 -0.88 24.21 8.12
C LEU A 95 -0.87 25.75 7.96
N LYS A 96 -0.27 26.28 6.89
CA LYS A 96 -0.29 27.72 6.59
C LYS A 96 -1.68 28.28 6.34
N HIS A 97 -2.64 27.42 5.97
CA HIS A 97 -4.03 27.77 5.72
C HIS A 97 -4.96 27.36 6.85
N GLY A 98 -4.44 27.03 8.02
CA GLY A 98 -5.22 26.61 9.20
C GLY A 98 -5.90 25.25 9.02
N MET A 99 -5.39 24.41 8.12
CA MET A 99 -5.90 23.06 7.86
C MET A 99 -4.94 22.00 8.37
N LEU A 100 -5.44 20.78 8.59
CA LEU A 100 -4.61 19.66 8.99
C LEU A 100 -3.56 19.32 7.92
N GLY A 101 -2.32 19.15 8.34
CA GLY A 101 -1.23 18.65 7.51
C GLY A 101 -1.31 17.13 7.38
N GLN A 102 -1.79 16.63 6.24
CA GLN A 102 -1.93 15.21 5.96
C GLN A 102 -1.31 14.83 4.63
N GLU A 103 -0.83 13.60 4.54
CA GLU A 103 -0.25 13.04 3.31
C GLU A 103 -1.31 12.67 2.26
N THR A 104 -2.52 12.29 2.69
CA THR A 104 -3.51 11.59 1.85
C THR A 104 -4.78 12.37 1.62
N ASN A 105 -5.13 13.31 2.49
CA ASN A 105 -6.34 14.12 2.40
C ASN A 105 -6.02 15.62 2.40
N GLY A 106 -7.02 16.42 2.06
CA GLY A 106 -6.93 17.87 2.03
C GLY A 106 -5.87 18.38 1.04
N LEU A 107 -5.33 19.58 1.32
CA LEU A 107 -4.33 20.22 0.44
C LEU A 107 -3.04 19.42 0.31
N GLY A 108 -2.58 18.78 1.39
CA GLY A 108 -1.36 17.96 1.36
C GLY A 108 -1.52 16.75 0.46
N GLY A 109 -2.66 16.04 0.56
CA GLY A 109 -2.99 14.93 -0.32
C GLY A 109 -3.12 15.35 -1.77
N PHE A 110 -3.78 16.50 -2.04
CA PHE A 110 -3.88 17.07 -3.37
C PHE A 110 -2.49 17.40 -3.97
N ALA A 111 -1.64 18.11 -3.22
CA ALA A 111 -0.29 18.44 -3.66
C ALA A 111 0.56 17.19 -3.96
N LYS A 112 0.46 16.15 -3.13
CA LYS A 112 1.11 14.87 -3.37
C LYS A 112 0.57 14.17 -4.62
N ALA A 113 -0.75 14.16 -4.83
CA ALA A 113 -1.39 13.54 -5.98
C ALA A 113 -0.88 14.13 -7.31
N GLN A 114 -0.63 15.45 -7.38
CA GLN A 114 -0.08 16.12 -8.56
C GLN A 114 1.27 15.53 -9.02
N ARG A 115 2.04 14.94 -8.12
CA ARG A 115 3.31 14.28 -8.43
C ARG A 115 3.17 12.75 -8.59
N SER A 116 2.34 12.13 -7.76
CA SER A 116 2.19 10.66 -7.76
C SER A 116 1.42 10.17 -8.98
N ILE A 117 0.37 10.88 -9.42
CA ILE A 117 -0.45 10.47 -10.57
C ILE A 117 0.36 10.38 -11.86
N PRO A 118 1.10 11.42 -12.31
CA PRO A 118 1.89 11.32 -13.54
C PRO A 118 2.89 10.17 -13.52
N ALA A 119 3.60 9.97 -12.39
CA ALA A 119 4.56 8.89 -12.25
C ALA A 119 3.88 7.51 -12.31
N THR A 120 2.70 7.34 -11.67
CA THR A 120 1.96 6.09 -11.74
C THR A 120 1.41 5.82 -13.13
N LEU A 121 0.86 6.82 -13.82
CA LEU A 121 0.36 6.66 -15.20
C LEU A 121 1.48 6.33 -16.18
N ASP A 122 2.70 6.84 -15.95
CA ASP A 122 3.87 6.48 -16.75
C ASP A 122 4.24 5.00 -16.55
N ILE A 123 4.22 4.52 -15.31
CA ILE A 123 4.39 3.08 -15.00
C ILE A 123 3.28 2.24 -15.64
N CYS A 124 2.03 2.71 -15.61
CA CYS A 124 0.92 2.01 -16.26
C CYS A 124 1.10 1.84 -17.76
N ARG A 125 1.67 2.85 -18.47
CA ARG A 125 2.01 2.72 -19.90
C ARG A 125 3.02 1.60 -20.15
N ASP A 126 4.00 1.46 -19.25
CA ASP A 126 4.96 0.36 -19.34
C ASP A 126 4.31 -0.99 -19.04
N ILE A 127 3.38 -1.07 -18.07
CA ILE A 127 2.60 -2.28 -17.79
C ILE A 127 1.77 -2.68 -19.01
N GLU A 128 1.02 -1.75 -19.61
CA GLU A 128 0.21 -1.99 -20.80
C GLU A 128 1.06 -2.52 -21.97
N LYS A 129 2.32 -2.07 -22.06
CA LYS A 129 3.23 -2.46 -23.14
C LYS A 129 3.93 -3.79 -22.91
N TYR A 130 4.34 -4.09 -21.67
CA TYR A 130 5.24 -5.22 -21.41
C TYR A 130 4.55 -6.39 -20.68
N SER A 131 3.45 -6.14 -19.97
CA SER A 131 2.65 -7.14 -19.26
C SER A 131 1.19 -6.70 -19.15
N PRO A 132 0.44 -6.62 -20.25
CA PRO A 132 -0.92 -6.05 -20.29
C PRO A 132 -1.93 -6.78 -19.41
N ASP A 133 -1.65 -8.03 -19.06
CA ASP A 133 -2.51 -8.83 -18.19
C ASP A 133 -2.16 -8.74 -16.71
N ALA A 134 -1.05 -8.09 -16.36
CA ALA A 134 -0.62 -7.92 -14.97
C ALA A 134 -1.60 -7.09 -14.14
N TRP A 135 -1.66 -7.38 -12.84
CA TRP A 135 -2.36 -6.56 -11.86
C TRP A 135 -1.43 -5.55 -11.21
N LEU A 136 -1.84 -4.29 -11.17
CA LEU A 136 -1.19 -3.27 -10.35
C LEU A 136 -1.82 -3.25 -8.94
N LEU A 137 -1.02 -3.60 -7.94
CA LEU A 137 -1.36 -3.47 -6.53
C LEU A 137 -0.81 -2.13 -6.03
N ASN A 138 -1.68 -1.11 -6.01
CA ASN A 138 -1.27 0.25 -5.70
C ASN A 138 -1.32 0.53 -4.20
N PHE A 139 -0.16 0.68 -3.59
CA PHE A 139 0.04 1.15 -2.22
C PHE A 139 0.59 2.59 -2.15
N THR A 140 0.85 3.19 -3.31
CA THR A 140 1.34 4.57 -3.41
C THR A 140 0.24 5.55 -3.04
N ASN A 141 0.52 6.40 -2.06
CA ASN A 141 -0.40 7.43 -1.58
C ASN A 141 -0.38 8.71 -2.44
N PRO A 142 -1.52 9.43 -2.49
CA PRO A 142 -2.86 9.12 -1.95
C PRO A 142 -3.52 7.95 -2.69
N SER A 143 -3.64 6.81 -2.05
CA SER A 143 -4.02 5.56 -2.74
C SER A 143 -5.36 5.67 -3.46
N GLY A 144 -6.37 6.27 -2.85
CA GLY A 144 -7.69 6.44 -3.47
C GLY A 144 -7.62 7.24 -4.77
N ILE A 145 -7.01 8.44 -4.74
CA ILE A 145 -6.91 9.33 -5.91
C ILE A 145 -6.04 8.71 -7.02
N VAL A 146 -4.92 8.10 -6.64
CA VAL A 146 -4.00 7.46 -7.60
C VAL A 146 -4.69 6.27 -8.27
N THR A 147 -5.37 5.42 -7.50
CA THR A 147 -6.12 4.28 -8.05
C THR A 147 -7.24 4.72 -8.98
N GLU A 148 -8.00 5.77 -8.60
CA GLU A 148 -9.03 6.35 -9.46
C GLU A 148 -8.43 6.87 -10.78
N ALA A 149 -7.28 7.54 -10.73
CA ALA A 149 -6.61 8.02 -11.93
C ALA A 149 -6.21 6.87 -12.87
N VAL A 150 -5.69 5.77 -12.33
CA VAL A 150 -5.37 4.57 -13.12
C VAL A 150 -6.61 3.99 -13.77
N LEU A 151 -7.70 3.80 -13.01
CA LEU A 151 -8.98 3.28 -13.51
C LEU A 151 -9.59 4.13 -14.61
N ARG A 152 -9.43 5.47 -14.53
CA ARG A 152 -10.02 6.40 -15.51
C ARG A 152 -9.19 6.57 -16.78
N HIS A 153 -7.87 6.42 -16.70
CA HIS A 153 -6.96 6.84 -17.76
C HIS A 153 -6.12 5.72 -18.35
N THR A 154 -6.28 4.47 -17.88
CA THR A 154 -5.55 3.30 -18.38
C THR A 154 -6.45 2.08 -18.50
N LYS A 155 -5.93 1.01 -19.11
CA LYS A 155 -6.57 -0.31 -19.16
C LYS A 155 -5.98 -1.28 -18.13
N VAL A 156 -5.04 -0.83 -17.31
CA VAL A 156 -4.36 -1.65 -16.31
C VAL A 156 -5.36 -2.12 -15.25
N LYS A 157 -5.35 -3.42 -14.97
CA LYS A 157 -6.09 -4.00 -13.84
C LYS A 157 -5.46 -3.49 -12.54
N VAL A 158 -6.21 -2.76 -11.71
CA VAL A 158 -5.66 -2.13 -10.50
C VAL A 158 -6.50 -2.38 -9.27
N VAL A 159 -5.81 -2.59 -8.15
CA VAL A 159 -6.41 -2.59 -6.80
C VAL A 159 -5.63 -1.60 -5.94
N GLY A 160 -6.35 -0.65 -5.33
CA GLY A 160 -5.79 0.26 -4.33
C GLY A 160 -5.82 -0.36 -2.93
N LEU A 161 -4.72 -0.33 -2.24
CA LEU A 161 -4.55 -0.91 -0.91
C LEU A 161 -4.24 0.16 0.13
N CYS A 162 -4.72 -0.07 1.36
CA CYS A 162 -4.41 0.75 2.52
C CYS A 162 -4.47 -0.07 3.80
N ASN A 163 -3.62 0.23 4.78
CA ASN A 163 -3.61 -0.42 6.09
C ASN A 163 -4.78 0.02 6.98
N VAL A 164 -5.33 1.23 6.78
CA VAL A 164 -6.33 1.81 7.70
C VAL A 164 -7.56 0.92 7.91
N PRO A 165 -8.21 0.38 6.85
CA PRO A 165 -9.35 -0.53 7.05
C PRO A 165 -8.97 -1.82 7.79
N VAL A 166 -7.79 -2.37 7.48
CA VAL A 166 -7.29 -3.61 8.11
C VAL A 166 -7.01 -3.38 9.59
N LEU A 167 -6.33 -2.28 9.94
CA LEU A 167 -6.04 -1.92 11.33
C LEU A 167 -7.31 -1.64 12.13
N MET A 168 -8.32 -1.00 11.52
CA MET A 168 -9.63 -0.79 12.13
C MET A 168 -10.30 -2.12 12.47
N GLN A 169 -10.38 -3.05 11.50
CA GLN A 169 -10.96 -4.37 11.73
C GLN A 169 -10.21 -5.14 12.81
N LYS A 170 -8.87 -5.11 12.79
CA LYS A 170 -8.04 -5.76 13.79
C LYS A 170 -8.25 -5.20 15.19
N GLY A 171 -8.28 -3.87 15.34
CA GLY A 171 -8.55 -3.22 16.63
C GLY A 171 -9.94 -3.57 17.17
N ILE A 172 -10.95 -3.57 16.31
CA ILE A 172 -12.31 -3.98 16.70
C ILE A 172 -12.36 -5.46 17.10
N ALA A 173 -11.68 -6.35 16.36
CA ALA A 173 -11.62 -7.76 16.72
C ALA A 173 -10.95 -7.99 18.09
N GLN A 174 -9.91 -7.22 18.41
CA GLN A 174 -9.27 -7.26 19.73
C GLN A 174 -10.21 -6.85 20.86
N VAL A 175 -10.97 -5.76 20.68
CA VAL A 175 -11.99 -5.32 21.66
C VAL A 175 -13.05 -6.39 21.87
N LEU A 176 -13.50 -7.05 20.82
CA LEU A 176 -14.48 -8.13 20.87
C LEU A 176 -13.89 -9.47 21.37
N ASN A 177 -12.58 -9.55 21.60
CA ASN A 177 -11.86 -10.79 21.88
C ASN A 177 -12.21 -11.90 20.85
N ALA A 178 -12.22 -11.52 19.56
CA ALA A 178 -12.64 -12.33 18.44
C ALA A 178 -11.50 -12.53 17.40
N GLU A 179 -11.61 -13.56 16.57
CA GLU A 179 -10.75 -13.72 15.40
C GLU A 179 -11.11 -12.68 14.34
N GLU A 180 -10.11 -12.07 13.70
CA GLU A 180 -10.32 -11.02 12.68
C GLU A 180 -11.26 -11.46 11.54
N LYS A 181 -11.20 -12.74 11.14
CA LYS A 181 -12.02 -13.32 10.07
C LYS A 181 -13.51 -13.41 10.41
N ASP A 182 -13.86 -13.40 11.69
CA ASP A 182 -15.24 -13.55 12.19
C ASP A 182 -15.91 -12.19 12.43
N VAL A 183 -15.16 -11.10 12.31
CA VAL A 183 -15.64 -9.73 12.47
C VAL A 183 -15.78 -9.07 11.09
N PHE A 184 -16.97 -8.57 10.80
CA PHE A 184 -17.22 -7.79 9.59
C PHE A 184 -17.52 -6.33 9.95
N VAL A 185 -16.67 -5.42 9.45
CA VAL A 185 -16.82 -3.98 9.66
C VAL A 185 -17.31 -3.33 8.36
N GLN A 186 -18.52 -2.79 8.38
CA GLN A 186 -19.01 -1.97 7.28
C GLN A 186 -18.42 -0.57 7.41
N VAL A 187 -17.68 -0.15 6.40
CA VAL A 187 -17.03 1.17 6.37
C VAL A 187 -17.65 2.08 5.31
N ALA A 188 -17.59 3.39 5.56
CA ALA A 188 -17.96 4.43 4.60
C ALA A 188 -16.97 5.60 4.71
N GLY A 189 -16.78 6.33 3.61
CA GLY A 189 -15.90 7.50 3.55
C GLY A 189 -14.83 7.40 2.48
N LEU A 190 -13.82 8.26 2.57
CA LEU A 190 -12.67 8.32 1.67
C LEU A 190 -11.47 7.63 2.31
N ASN A 191 -10.52 7.17 1.51
CA ASN A 191 -9.26 6.63 2.02
C ASN A 191 -8.60 7.59 3.01
N HIS A 192 -8.19 7.11 4.18
CA HIS A 192 -7.72 7.87 5.35
C HIS A 192 -8.76 8.83 5.99
N PHE A 193 -10.02 8.77 5.57
CA PHE A 193 -11.13 9.47 6.18
C PHE A 193 -12.37 8.58 6.13
N ILE A 194 -12.25 7.41 6.79
CA ILE A 194 -13.28 6.37 6.84
C ILE A 194 -13.88 6.26 8.23
N PHE A 195 -15.12 5.81 8.26
CA PHE A 195 -15.87 5.58 9.47
C PHE A 195 -16.47 4.18 9.47
N ALA A 196 -16.38 3.46 10.58
CA ALA A 196 -17.17 2.26 10.78
C ALA A 196 -18.65 2.66 10.92
N ARG A 197 -19.51 2.01 10.16
CA ARG A 197 -20.98 2.22 10.22
C ARG A 197 -21.69 1.12 10.95
N GLN A 198 -21.13 -0.06 10.92
CA GLN A 198 -21.67 -1.24 11.55
C GLN A 198 -20.55 -2.24 11.84
N VAL A 199 -20.64 -2.92 12.97
CA VAL A 199 -19.74 -3.99 13.36
C VAL A 199 -20.55 -5.27 13.57
N ASN A 200 -20.45 -6.21 12.65
CA ASN A 200 -21.14 -7.50 12.77
C ASN A 200 -20.21 -8.57 13.32
N TYR A 201 -20.63 -9.18 14.42
CA TYR A 201 -19.96 -10.33 15.01
C TYR A 201 -21.01 -11.33 15.49
N GLN A 202 -20.88 -12.59 15.12
CA GLN A 202 -21.83 -13.66 15.44
C GLN A 202 -23.31 -13.32 15.09
N GLY A 203 -23.51 -12.63 13.97
CA GLY A 203 -24.83 -12.24 13.47
C GLY A 203 -25.51 -11.09 14.23
N LYS A 204 -24.78 -10.39 15.10
CA LYS A 204 -25.29 -9.22 15.85
C LYS A 204 -24.44 -7.98 15.53
N ASP A 205 -25.10 -6.82 15.55
CA ASP A 205 -24.40 -5.54 15.55
C ASP A 205 -23.81 -5.27 16.92
N GLN A 206 -22.49 -5.00 16.96
CA GLN A 206 -21.72 -4.74 18.19
C GLN A 206 -21.20 -3.29 18.25
N MET A 207 -21.74 -2.39 17.42
CA MET A 207 -21.20 -1.02 17.30
C MET A 207 -21.22 -0.29 18.65
N ASP A 208 -22.34 -0.36 19.38
CA ASP A 208 -22.48 0.37 20.65
C ASP A 208 -21.47 -0.14 21.70
N PHE A 209 -21.35 -1.46 21.83
CA PHE A 209 -20.36 -2.08 22.73
C PHE A 209 -18.92 -1.67 22.36
N VAL A 210 -18.57 -1.70 21.07
CA VAL A 210 -17.22 -1.33 20.61
C VAL A 210 -16.93 0.15 20.89
N LEU A 211 -17.92 1.04 20.73
CA LEU A 211 -17.76 2.45 21.02
C LEU A 211 -17.58 2.72 22.53
N GLU A 212 -18.34 2.03 23.39
CA GLU A 212 -18.20 2.12 24.84
C GLU A 212 -16.79 1.72 25.29
N GLU A 213 -16.29 0.56 24.86
CA GLU A 213 -14.96 0.08 25.21
C GLU A 213 -13.83 1.03 24.73
N PHE A 214 -13.93 1.58 23.50
CA PHE A 214 -12.94 2.56 23.03
C PHE A 214 -12.99 3.90 23.78
N LEU A 215 -14.12 4.27 24.38
CA LEU A 215 -14.23 5.48 25.20
C LEU A 215 -13.67 5.25 26.60
N ASP A 216 -13.87 4.08 27.17
CA ASP A 216 -13.38 3.73 28.51
C ASP A 216 -11.85 3.57 28.55
N ASP A 217 -11.24 3.00 27.53
CA ASP A 217 -9.76 2.88 27.41
C ASP A 217 -9.05 4.24 27.29
N ASN A 218 -9.75 5.34 27.02
CA ASN A 218 -9.18 6.69 26.86
C ASN A 218 -9.43 7.62 28.06
N GLN A 219 -9.92 7.11 29.21
CA GLN A 219 -10.01 7.83 30.49
C GLN A 219 -8.82 7.46 31.40
#